data_9b16b4f4aec399602d49a3865bfbc0d9
#
_entry.id   9b16b4f4aec399602d49a3865bfbc0d9
#
_cell.length_a   1.000
_cell.length_b   1.000
_cell.length_c   1.000
_cell.angle_alpha   90.00
_cell.angle_beta   90.00
_cell.angle_gamma   90.00
#
_symmetry.space_group_name_H-M   'P 1'
#
loop_
_entity.id
_entity.type
_entity.pdbx_description
1 polymer ?
#
loop_
_entity_poly.entity_id
_entity_poly.type
_entity_poly.pdbx_seq_one_letter_code
_entity_poly.pdbx_strand_id
1 'polypeptide(L)'
;MNYASIGILAFFVHLIIHFAAIRNTHYRNETSTGRSYRWLIISVMAFYVFDALWGVLYSARLITAVFADTELYFVAMAASLFFWIRFVIHYLREKKRFIRILNAVSYLTLAFFAVSLLLNLFLPLMFWFDAEGEYHAGCLRYVSLGLQIVLFAVTSVYLFATVHRAEDRERVHHIAIGFFGLAMAIMVVLQALLPLQPLYAVGCLLGTCILHTFVVSDMKEDRRRELEEFFRIQSEQEQELGNAKHLAYTDSLTRVKSSHAYVEKAKEVDIEIAENRIKKFGVVVFDVNDLKRTNDTKGHEAGDQLIKNACRMICRQFKHSPVYRVGGDEFVAFLEGEDYENRKALLAEFDARAEENQCAGRVVVASGMSTFRHGHDNSFRRVFERADRRMYDRKGQLKSMAD
;
A
#
# COMPACT_ATOMS: atom_id res chain seq x y z
N MET A 1 -36.38 6.94 -33.61
CA MET A 1 -35.12 6.31 -33.28
C MET A 1 -35.24 4.83 -33.57
N ASN A 2 -34.32 4.25 -34.31
CA ASN A 2 -34.34 2.80 -34.52
C ASN A 2 -34.10 2.08 -33.17
N TYR A 3 -34.82 0.97 -32.97
CA TYR A 3 -34.71 0.15 -31.75
C TYR A 3 -33.23 -0.10 -31.32
N ALA A 4 -32.41 -0.53 -32.29
CA ALA A 4 -30.99 -0.80 -32.09
C ALA A 4 -30.18 0.38 -31.55
N SER A 5 -30.59 1.63 -31.81
CA SER A 5 -29.85 2.83 -31.42
C SER A 5 -29.71 2.96 -29.88
N ILE A 6 -30.73 2.51 -29.13
CA ILE A 6 -30.77 2.57 -27.67
C ILE A 6 -29.81 1.52 -27.10
N GLY A 7 -29.81 0.29 -27.59
CA GLY A 7 -28.88 -0.77 -27.16
C GLY A 7 -27.44 -0.40 -27.44
N ILE A 8 -27.12 0.16 -28.62
CA ILE A 8 -25.77 0.63 -28.97
C ILE A 8 -25.33 1.76 -28.03
N LEU A 9 -26.18 2.76 -27.82
CA LEU A 9 -25.86 3.87 -26.91
C LEU A 9 -25.64 3.35 -25.49
N ALA A 10 -26.51 2.48 -24.99
CA ALA A 10 -26.41 1.89 -23.67
C ALA A 10 -25.08 1.09 -23.51
N PHE A 11 -24.70 0.33 -24.54
CA PHE A 11 -23.43 -0.41 -24.54
C PHE A 11 -22.21 0.53 -24.38
N PHE A 12 -22.11 1.58 -25.20
CA PHE A 12 -20.96 2.49 -25.13
C PHE A 12 -20.93 3.30 -23.83
N VAL A 13 -22.08 3.81 -23.36
CA VAL A 13 -22.15 4.52 -22.08
C VAL A 13 -21.75 3.59 -20.93
N HIS A 14 -22.24 2.36 -20.93
CA HIS A 14 -21.91 1.37 -19.94
C HIS A 14 -20.41 0.99 -19.97
N LEU A 15 -19.84 0.80 -21.16
CA LEU A 15 -18.40 0.53 -21.34
C LEU A 15 -17.54 1.67 -20.77
N ILE A 16 -17.89 2.93 -21.08
CA ILE A 16 -17.15 4.10 -20.60
C ILE A 16 -17.21 4.20 -19.07
N ILE A 17 -18.39 4.09 -18.50
CA ILE A 17 -18.60 4.25 -17.06
C ILE A 17 -17.90 3.13 -16.28
N HIS A 18 -18.01 1.88 -16.75
CA HIS A 18 -17.53 0.70 -16.04
C HIS A 18 -16.17 0.19 -16.50
N PHE A 19 -15.49 0.92 -17.39
CA PHE A 19 -14.20 0.51 -17.97
C PHE A 19 -13.17 0.13 -16.90
N ALA A 20 -13.06 0.93 -15.85
CA ALA A 20 -12.13 0.67 -14.75
C ALA A 20 -12.48 -0.63 -13.99
N ALA A 21 -13.77 -0.90 -13.76
CA ALA A 21 -14.23 -2.10 -13.07
C ALA A 21 -14.03 -3.37 -13.92
N ILE A 22 -14.14 -3.26 -15.25
CA ILE A 22 -13.95 -4.37 -16.20
C ILE A 22 -12.45 -4.67 -16.39
N ARG A 23 -11.61 -3.64 -16.55
CA ARG A 23 -10.18 -3.78 -16.84
C ARG A 23 -9.37 -4.30 -15.65
N ASN A 24 -9.78 -4.02 -14.43
CA ASN A 24 -9.01 -4.31 -13.21
C ASN A 24 -9.05 -5.80 -12.84
N THR A 25 -8.44 -6.65 -13.66
CA THR A 25 -8.26 -8.10 -13.41
C THR A 25 -7.14 -8.40 -12.40
N HIS A 26 -6.30 -7.43 -12.04
CA HIS A 26 -5.11 -7.62 -11.20
C HIS A 26 -5.33 -7.43 -9.69
N TYR A 27 -6.59 -7.27 -9.22
CA TYR A 27 -6.84 -7.24 -7.77
C TYR A 27 -6.72 -8.65 -7.17
N ARG A 28 -5.54 -8.97 -6.68
CA ARG A 28 -5.24 -10.18 -5.90
C ARG A 28 -6.14 -10.31 -4.64
N ASN A 29 -6.78 -9.23 -4.22
CA ASN A 29 -7.68 -9.14 -3.06
C ASN A 29 -9.10 -8.66 -3.42
N GLU A 30 -9.62 -9.04 -4.59
CA GLU A 30 -10.99 -8.67 -4.94
C GLU A 30 -12.00 -9.31 -3.98
N THR A 31 -12.82 -8.47 -3.36
CA THR A 31 -13.91 -8.94 -2.49
C THR A 31 -14.92 -9.75 -3.28
N SER A 32 -15.64 -10.68 -2.62
CA SER A 32 -16.72 -11.46 -3.27
C SER A 32 -17.80 -10.56 -3.85
N THR A 33 -18.09 -9.41 -3.24
CA THR A 33 -19.00 -8.37 -3.72
C THR A 33 -18.51 -7.74 -5.02
N GLY A 34 -17.22 -7.33 -5.07
CA GLY A 34 -16.62 -6.74 -6.26
C GLY A 34 -16.62 -7.70 -7.45
N ARG A 35 -16.30 -8.99 -7.22
CA ARG A 35 -16.35 -10.03 -8.25
C ARG A 35 -17.76 -10.22 -8.80
N SER A 36 -18.78 -10.26 -7.93
CA SER A 36 -20.17 -10.41 -8.36
C SER A 36 -20.67 -9.18 -9.12
N TYR A 37 -20.25 -7.99 -8.71
CA TYR A 37 -20.52 -6.75 -9.43
C TYR A 37 -19.93 -6.79 -10.85
N ARG A 38 -18.69 -7.21 -11.01
CA ARG A 38 -18.04 -7.32 -12.32
C ARG A 38 -18.78 -8.29 -13.25
N TRP A 39 -19.17 -9.46 -12.76
CA TRP A 39 -19.95 -10.41 -13.55
C TRP A 39 -21.33 -9.85 -13.93
N LEU A 40 -21.97 -9.10 -13.04
CA LEU A 40 -23.21 -8.38 -13.36
C LEU A 40 -22.98 -7.40 -14.53
N ILE A 41 -21.95 -6.56 -14.44
CA ILE A 41 -21.63 -5.59 -15.49
C ILE A 41 -21.34 -6.27 -16.83
N ILE A 42 -20.56 -7.35 -16.84
CA ILE A 42 -20.26 -8.12 -18.06
C ILE A 42 -21.53 -8.74 -18.66
N SER A 43 -22.41 -9.31 -17.82
CA SER A 43 -23.66 -9.91 -18.31
C SER A 43 -24.63 -8.88 -18.89
N VAL A 44 -24.69 -7.68 -18.30
CA VAL A 44 -25.47 -6.56 -18.82
C VAL A 44 -24.89 -6.06 -20.15
N MET A 45 -23.56 -6.02 -20.29
CA MET A 45 -22.93 -5.67 -21.57
C MET A 45 -23.26 -6.69 -22.67
N ALA A 46 -23.21 -7.98 -22.36
CA ALA A 46 -23.61 -9.02 -23.30
C ALA A 46 -25.08 -8.86 -23.70
N PHE A 47 -25.96 -8.53 -22.75
CA PHE A 47 -27.35 -8.23 -23.02
C PHE A 47 -27.51 -7.06 -24.02
N TYR A 48 -26.80 -5.94 -23.86
CA TYR A 48 -26.88 -4.82 -24.80
C TYR A 48 -26.43 -5.18 -26.22
N VAL A 49 -25.40 -6.06 -26.34
CA VAL A 49 -24.96 -6.52 -27.66
C VAL A 49 -26.07 -7.27 -28.37
N PHE A 50 -26.74 -8.23 -27.71
CA PHE A 50 -27.83 -8.99 -28.30
C PHE A 50 -29.08 -8.12 -28.50
N ASP A 51 -29.41 -7.20 -27.59
CA ASP A 51 -30.51 -6.25 -27.73
C ASP A 51 -30.33 -5.34 -28.96
N ALA A 52 -29.12 -4.83 -29.19
CA ALA A 52 -28.82 -4.01 -30.37
C ALA A 52 -28.79 -4.84 -31.66
N LEU A 53 -28.25 -6.05 -31.63
CA LEU A 53 -28.16 -6.95 -32.76
C LEU A 53 -29.57 -7.41 -33.18
N TRP A 54 -30.45 -7.69 -32.21
CA TRP A 54 -31.83 -8.01 -32.44
C TRP A 54 -32.54 -6.94 -33.32
N GLY A 55 -32.38 -5.68 -32.98
CA GLY A 55 -32.98 -4.58 -33.72
C GLY A 55 -32.46 -4.47 -35.17
N VAL A 56 -31.18 -4.75 -35.40
CA VAL A 56 -30.57 -4.75 -36.75
C VAL A 56 -31.05 -5.93 -37.55
N LEU A 57 -31.01 -7.15 -37.01
CA LEU A 57 -31.38 -8.38 -37.68
C LEU A 57 -32.89 -8.42 -38.02
N TYR A 58 -33.74 -7.94 -37.07
CA TYR A 58 -35.18 -7.84 -37.27
C TYR A 58 -35.51 -6.86 -38.40
N SER A 59 -34.86 -5.69 -38.42
CA SER A 59 -35.03 -4.71 -39.51
C SER A 59 -34.60 -5.24 -40.88
N ALA A 60 -33.57 -6.11 -40.89
CA ALA A 60 -33.06 -6.77 -42.09
C ALA A 60 -33.87 -7.99 -42.51
N ARG A 61 -34.93 -8.37 -41.78
CA ARG A 61 -35.80 -9.55 -41.99
C ARG A 61 -35.03 -10.88 -42.06
N LEU A 62 -33.96 -11.03 -41.33
CA LEU A 62 -33.14 -12.25 -41.23
C LEU A 62 -33.70 -13.19 -40.15
N ILE A 63 -34.87 -13.78 -40.34
CA ILE A 63 -35.67 -14.45 -39.30
C ILE A 63 -34.87 -15.53 -38.54
N THR A 64 -34.13 -16.39 -39.24
CA THR A 64 -33.34 -17.45 -38.59
C THR A 64 -32.27 -16.86 -37.65
N ALA A 65 -31.62 -15.76 -38.09
CA ALA A 65 -30.63 -15.08 -37.27
C ALA A 65 -31.26 -14.36 -36.08
N VAL A 66 -32.43 -13.71 -36.28
CA VAL A 66 -33.22 -13.08 -35.21
C VAL A 66 -33.65 -14.12 -34.17
N PHE A 67 -34.07 -15.31 -34.59
CA PHE A 67 -34.44 -16.40 -33.68
C PHE A 67 -33.26 -16.77 -32.77
N ALA A 68 -32.10 -17.05 -33.37
CA ALA A 68 -30.89 -17.42 -32.63
C ALA A 68 -30.41 -16.28 -31.67
N ASP A 69 -30.48 -15.03 -32.15
CA ASP A 69 -30.15 -13.86 -31.33
C ASP A 69 -31.13 -13.67 -30.16
N THR A 70 -32.44 -13.92 -30.38
CA THR A 70 -33.45 -13.84 -29.31
C THR A 70 -33.20 -14.88 -28.21
N GLU A 71 -32.76 -16.10 -28.56
CA GLU A 71 -32.33 -17.09 -27.56
C GLU A 71 -31.17 -16.55 -26.72
N LEU A 72 -30.11 -15.99 -27.35
CA LEU A 72 -28.95 -15.40 -26.67
C LEU A 72 -29.32 -14.15 -25.84
N TYR A 73 -30.25 -13.35 -26.32
CA TYR A 73 -30.85 -12.22 -25.61
C TYR A 73 -31.43 -12.67 -24.26
N PHE A 74 -32.28 -13.74 -24.27
CA PHE A 74 -32.87 -14.27 -23.03
C PHE A 74 -31.83 -14.93 -22.12
N VAL A 75 -30.81 -15.58 -22.67
CA VAL A 75 -29.67 -16.11 -21.89
C VAL A 75 -28.94 -14.97 -21.17
N ALA A 76 -28.61 -13.90 -21.86
CA ALA A 76 -27.92 -12.73 -21.27
C ALA A 76 -28.81 -12.04 -20.21
N MET A 77 -30.10 -11.94 -20.44
CA MET A 77 -31.10 -11.41 -19.49
C MET A 77 -31.17 -12.28 -18.22
N ALA A 78 -31.23 -13.61 -18.36
CA ALA A 78 -31.19 -14.53 -17.22
C ALA A 78 -29.88 -14.47 -16.42
N ALA A 79 -28.76 -14.36 -17.14
CA ALA A 79 -27.45 -14.18 -16.52
C ALA A 79 -27.35 -12.86 -15.73
N SER A 80 -27.86 -11.75 -16.26
CA SER A 80 -27.87 -10.46 -15.57
C SER A 80 -28.70 -10.50 -14.28
N LEU A 81 -29.87 -11.14 -14.30
CA LEU A 81 -30.67 -11.36 -13.09
C LEU A 81 -29.95 -12.24 -12.07
N PHE A 82 -29.34 -13.34 -12.52
CA PHE A 82 -28.59 -14.24 -11.64
C PHE A 82 -27.43 -13.52 -10.96
N PHE A 83 -26.60 -12.77 -11.71
CA PHE A 83 -25.49 -12.03 -11.15
C PHE A 83 -25.91 -10.83 -10.29
N TRP A 84 -27.07 -10.22 -10.57
CA TRP A 84 -27.69 -9.27 -9.67
C TRP A 84 -27.97 -9.90 -8.28
N ILE A 85 -28.62 -11.04 -8.26
CA ILE A 85 -28.92 -11.72 -7.00
C ILE A 85 -27.63 -12.12 -6.28
N ARG A 86 -26.63 -12.62 -7.00
CA ARG A 86 -25.30 -12.93 -6.45
C ARG A 86 -24.62 -11.70 -5.84
N PHE A 87 -24.75 -10.56 -6.50
CA PHE A 87 -24.24 -9.29 -5.98
C PHE A 87 -24.94 -8.92 -4.66
N VAL A 88 -26.27 -8.95 -4.60
CA VAL A 88 -27.04 -8.66 -3.38
C VAL A 88 -26.67 -9.62 -2.24
N ILE A 89 -26.55 -10.92 -2.51
CA ILE A 89 -26.15 -11.94 -1.52
C ILE A 89 -24.77 -11.62 -0.94
N HIS A 90 -23.78 -11.33 -1.78
CA HIS A 90 -22.42 -11.04 -1.34
C HIS A 90 -22.29 -9.67 -0.65
N TYR A 91 -23.11 -8.70 -1.05
CA TYR A 91 -23.18 -7.39 -0.43
C TYR A 91 -23.69 -7.48 1.00
N LEU A 92 -24.81 -8.20 1.23
CA LEU A 92 -25.43 -8.31 2.55
C LEU A 92 -24.57 -9.07 3.57
N ARG A 93 -23.60 -9.90 3.16
CA ARG A 93 -22.66 -10.68 4.00
C ARG A 93 -23.30 -11.45 5.19
N GLU A 94 -24.63 -11.58 5.21
CA GLU A 94 -25.37 -12.17 6.31
C GLU A 94 -25.61 -13.68 6.11
N LYS A 95 -25.54 -14.48 7.18
CA LYS A 95 -25.88 -15.91 7.17
C LYS A 95 -27.37 -16.17 7.50
N LYS A 96 -28.27 -15.25 7.18
CA LYS A 96 -29.69 -15.35 7.49
C LYS A 96 -30.42 -16.34 6.59
N ARG A 97 -31.57 -16.85 7.09
CA ARG A 97 -32.44 -17.76 6.35
C ARG A 97 -32.85 -17.19 4.99
N PHE A 98 -33.11 -15.88 4.93
CA PHE A 98 -33.48 -15.18 3.70
C PHE A 98 -32.39 -15.36 2.59
N ILE A 99 -31.13 -15.18 2.92
CA ILE A 99 -30.01 -15.29 1.95
C ILE A 99 -29.89 -16.72 1.40
N ARG A 100 -30.12 -17.75 2.24
CA ARG A 100 -30.11 -19.15 1.79
C ARG A 100 -31.25 -19.44 0.82
N ILE A 101 -32.45 -18.91 1.11
CA ILE A 101 -33.60 -19.05 0.24
C ILE A 101 -33.35 -18.32 -1.08
N LEU A 102 -32.88 -17.07 -1.04
CA LEU A 102 -32.59 -16.27 -2.22
C LEU A 102 -31.54 -16.94 -3.12
N ASN A 103 -30.51 -17.55 -2.52
CA ASN A 103 -29.51 -18.30 -3.25
C ASN A 103 -30.12 -19.53 -3.96
N ALA A 104 -30.95 -20.32 -3.28
CA ALA A 104 -31.61 -21.48 -3.88
C ALA A 104 -32.55 -21.04 -5.02
N VAL A 105 -33.34 -19.99 -4.80
CA VAL A 105 -34.29 -19.44 -5.81
C VAL A 105 -33.50 -18.92 -7.02
N SER A 106 -32.31 -18.31 -6.85
CA SER A 106 -31.53 -17.83 -7.99
C SER A 106 -31.10 -18.96 -8.93
N TYR A 107 -30.66 -20.11 -8.39
CA TYR A 107 -30.31 -21.27 -9.21
C TYR A 107 -31.53 -21.92 -9.85
N LEU A 108 -32.66 -22.02 -9.11
CA LEU A 108 -33.93 -22.54 -9.68
C LEU A 108 -34.42 -21.68 -10.82
N THR A 109 -34.32 -20.33 -10.68
CA THR A 109 -34.68 -19.38 -11.73
C THR A 109 -33.80 -19.57 -12.97
N LEU A 110 -32.46 -19.69 -12.76
CA LEU A 110 -31.54 -19.92 -13.87
C LEU A 110 -31.84 -21.23 -14.59
N ALA A 111 -32.12 -22.32 -13.85
CA ALA A 111 -32.51 -23.60 -14.40
C ALA A 111 -33.85 -23.51 -15.17
N PHE A 112 -34.82 -22.78 -14.63
CA PHE A 112 -36.10 -22.54 -15.32
C PHE A 112 -35.88 -21.83 -16.67
N PHE A 113 -35.06 -20.78 -16.73
CA PHE A 113 -34.71 -20.11 -17.98
C PHE A 113 -34.03 -21.06 -18.97
N ALA A 114 -33.03 -21.81 -18.51
CA ALA A 114 -32.28 -22.73 -19.35
C ALA A 114 -33.20 -23.83 -19.96
N VAL A 115 -34.07 -24.41 -19.14
CA VAL A 115 -35.04 -25.42 -19.61
C VAL A 115 -36.07 -24.79 -20.56
N SER A 116 -36.58 -23.60 -20.25
CA SER A 116 -37.59 -22.90 -21.09
C SER A 116 -37.04 -22.56 -22.48
N LEU A 117 -35.78 -22.09 -22.55
CA LEU A 117 -35.11 -21.80 -23.84
C LEU A 117 -34.79 -23.07 -24.61
N LEU A 118 -34.34 -24.13 -23.93
CA LEU A 118 -34.09 -25.41 -24.58
C LEU A 118 -35.36 -26.01 -25.18
N LEU A 119 -36.49 -25.90 -24.47
CA LEU A 119 -37.80 -26.32 -24.96
C LEU A 119 -38.29 -25.44 -26.11
N ASN A 120 -37.93 -24.14 -26.11
CA ASN A 120 -38.34 -23.20 -27.14
C ASN A 120 -37.77 -23.54 -28.53
N LEU A 121 -36.67 -24.30 -28.60
CA LEU A 121 -36.12 -24.79 -29.86
C LEU A 121 -37.03 -25.78 -30.57
N PHE A 122 -37.98 -26.40 -29.83
CA PHE A 122 -38.88 -27.45 -30.35
C PHE A 122 -40.35 -27.03 -30.27
N LEU A 123 -40.68 -26.22 -29.27
CA LEU A 123 -42.07 -25.80 -28.98
C LEU A 123 -42.10 -24.28 -28.75
N PRO A 124 -42.98 -23.49 -29.38
CA PRO A 124 -43.03 -22.04 -29.31
C PRO A 124 -43.53 -21.54 -27.94
N LEU A 125 -42.79 -21.81 -26.87
CA LEU A 125 -43.22 -21.53 -25.50
C LEU A 125 -42.75 -20.16 -24.97
N MET A 126 -41.56 -19.71 -25.37
CA MET A 126 -41.02 -18.42 -24.98
C MET A 126 -41.36 -17.34 -26.02
N PHE A 127 -41.09 -17.64 -27.28
CA PHE A 127 -41.37 -16.76 -28.41
C PHE A 127 -41.38 -17.57 -29.71
N TRP A 128 -42.00 -17.00 -30.78
CA TRP A 128 -41.88 -17.53 -32.14
C TRP A 128 -42.02 -16.38 -33.16
N PHE A 129 -41.69 -16.67 -34.40
CA PHE A 129 -41.94 -15.80 -35.55
C PHE A 129 -42.93 -16.47 -36.49
N ASP A 130 -43.91 -15.69 -37.01
CA ASP A 130 -44.85 -16.19 -38.01
C ASP A 130 -44.23 -16.21 -39.42
N ALA A 131 -45.05 -16.59 -40.41
CA ALA A 131 -44.65 -16.68 -41.82
C ALA A 131 -44.24 -15.30 -42.41
N GLU A 132 -44.82 -14.23 -41.87
CA GLU A 132 -44.55 -12.84 -42.23
C GLU A 132 -43.28 -12.31 -41.53
N GLY A 133 -42.71 -13.05 -40.56
CA GLY A 133 -41.55 -12.70 -39.79
C GLY A 133 -41.86 -11.79 -38.61
N GLU A 134 -43.10 -11.70 -38.19
CA GLU A 134 -43.51 -10.91 -37.03
C GLU A 134 -43.26 -11.68 -35.71
N TYR A 135 -42.80 -10.96 -34.69
CA TYR A 135 -42.48 -11.52 -33.38
C TYR A 135 -43.73 -11.75 -32.54
N HIS A 136 -43.88 -12.93 -31.99
CA HIS A 136 -44.93 -13.30 -31.04
C HIS A 136 -44.38 -13.77 -29.72
N ALA A 137 -44.94 -13.28 -28.61
CA ALA A 137 -44.54 -13.64 -27.26
C ALA A 137 -45.25 -14.90 -26.76
N GLY A 138 -44.51 -15.88 -26.31
CA GLY A 138 -45.03 -17.11 -25.71
C GLY A 138 -45.43 -16.94 -24.23
N CYS A 139 -46.17 -17.91 -23.70
CA CYS A 139 -46.65 -17.88 -22.32
C CYS A 139 -45.50 -17.90 -21.28
N LEU A 140 -44.43 -18.71 -21.52
CA LEU A 140 -43.30 -18.79 -20.60
C LEU A 140 -42.49 -17.49 -20.56
N ARG A 141 -42.54 -16.66 -21.59
CA ARG A 141 -41.94 -15.30 -21.53
C ARG A 141 -42.58 -14.47 -20.42
N TYR A 142 -43.90 -14.45 -20.31
CA TYR A 142 -44.58 -13.69 -19.25
C TYR A 142 -44.33 -14.27 -17.87
N VAL A 143 -44.22 -15.61 -17.74
CA VAL A 143 -43.83 -16.25 -16.49
C VAL A 143 -42.41 -15.85 -16.10
N SER A 144 -41.47 -15.83 -17.05
CA SER A 144 -40.08 -15.43 -16.80
C SER A 144 -39.94 -13.96 -16.40
N LEU A 145 -40.72 -13.05 -17.04
CA LEU A 145 -40.77 -11.63 -16.66
C LEU A 145 -41.41 -11.46 -15.28
N GLY A 146 -42.50 -12.18 -14.98
CA GLY A 146 -43.13 -12.16 -13.65
C GLY A 146 -42.17 -12.61 -12.53
N LEU A 147 -41.40 -13.66 -12.78
CA LEU A 147 -40.36 -14.13 -11.84
C LEU A 147 -39.28 -13.08 -11.60
N GLN A 148 -38.82 -12.38 -12.66
CA GLN A 148 -37.87 -11.27 -12.52
C GLN A 148 -38.42 -10.12 -11.68
N ILE A 149 -39.67 -9.71 -11.95
CA ILE A 149 -40.35 -8.64 -11.20
C ILE A 149 -40.38 -9.00 -9.72
N VAL A 150 -40.80 -10.23 -9.37
CA VAL A 150 -40.85 -10.70 -7.99
C VAL A 150 -39.45 -10.66 -7.34
N LEU A 151 -38.42 -11.13 -8.02
CA LEU A 151 -37.05 -11.18 -7.47
C LEU A 151 -36.45 -9.79 -7.27
N PHE A 152 -36.65 -8.88 -8.23
CA PHE A 152 -36.21 -7.49 -8.06
C PHE A 152 -37.00 -6.80 -6.93
N ALA A 153 -38.32 -6.98 -6.86
CA ALA A 153 -39.16 -6.39 -5.82
C ALA A 153 -38.81 -6.93 -4.42
N VAL A 154 -38.65 -8.24 -4.25
CA VAL A 154 -38.32 -8.88 -2.97
C VAL A 154 -36.94 -8.43 -2.47
N THR A 155 -35.94 -8.36 -3.35
CA THR A 155 -34.61 -7.87 -2.97
C THR A 155 -34.64 -6.40 -2.57
N SER A 156 -35.41 -5.56 -3.27
CA SER A 156 -35.57 -4.12 -2.94
C SER A 156 -36.28 -3.92 -1.61
N VAL A 157 -37.41 -4.60 -1.40
CA VAL A 157 -38.16 -4.51 -0.14
C VAL A 157 -37.30 -4.97 1.05
N TYR A 158 -36.54 -6.05 0.89
CA TYR A 158 -35.65 -6.52 1.94
C TYR A 158 -34.55 -5.47 2.26
N LEU A 159 -33.93 -4.87 1.25
CA LEU A 159 -32.92 -3.83 1.43
C LEU A 159 -33.50 -2.59 2.14
N PHE A 160 -34.68 -2.10 1.71
CA PHE A 160 -35.34 -0.98 2.40
C PHE A 160 -35.76 -1.31 3.83
N ALA A 161 -36.21 -2.54 4.10
CA ALA A 161 -36.56 -2.96 5.47
C ALA A 161 -35.34 -3.06 6.40
N THR A 162 -34.14 -3.25 5.84
CA THR A 162 -32.90 -3.35 6.61
C THR A 162 -32.16 -2.01 6.79
N VAL A 163 -32.55 -0.96 6.07
CA VAL A 163 -31.95 0.39 6.15
C VAL A 163 -31.83 0.91 7.59
N HIS A 164 -32.88 0.75 8.40
CA HIS A 164 -32.88 1.26 9.79
C HIS A 164 -31.89 0.54 10.72
N ARG A 165 -31.38 -0.62 10.34
CA ARG A 165 -30.42 -1.42 11.12
C ARG A 165 -28.99 -1.25 10.67
N ALA A 166 -28.79 -0.54 9.57
CA ALA A 166 -27.50 -0.32 8.96
C ALA A 166 -26.82 0.93 9.53
N GLU A 167 -25.50 0.97 9.54
CA GLU A 167 -24.71 2.17 9.84
C GLU A 167 -24.92 3.23 8.76
N ASP A 168 -24.67 4.51 9.07
CA ASP A 168 -25.03 5.63 8.20
C ASP A 168 -24.51 5.47 6.75
N ARG A 169 -23.32 4.92 6.58
CA ARG A 169 -22.74 4.64 5.27
C ARG A 169 -23.47 3.50 4.55
N GLU A 170 -23.72 2.41 5.24
CA GLU A 170 -24.43 1.26 4.68
C GLU A 170 -25.88 1.60 4.33
N ARG A 171 -26.50 2.56 5.05
CA ARG A 171 -27.86 3.04 4.73
C ARG A 171 -27.95 3.59 3.31
N VAL A 172 -27.00 4.44 2.90
CA VAL A 172 -26.98 5.02 1.56
C VAL A 172 -26.86 3.93 0.50
N HIS A 173 -26.02 2.92 0.74
CA HIS A 173 -25.85 1.79 -0.17
C HIS A 173 -27.10 0.91 -0.25
N HIS A 174 -27.73 0.59 0.90
CA HIS A 174 -29.00 -0.17 0.93
C HIS A 174 -30.08 0.54 0.13
N ILE A 175 -30.18 1.86 0.28
CA ILE A 175 -31.14 2.69 -0.46
C ILE A 175 -30.85 2.62 -1.96
N ALA A 176 -29.61 2.80 -2.38
CA ALA A 176 -29.23 2.81 -3.79
C ALA A 176 -29.46 1.44 -4.48
N ILE A 177 -29.04 0.35 -3.82
CA ILE A 177 -29.24 -1.00 -4.32
C ILE A 177 -30.74 -1.34 -4.34
N GLY A 178 -31.50 -0.88 -3.33
CA GLY A 178 -32.96 -1.00 -3.30
C GLY A 178 -33.64 -0.26 -4.45
N PHE A 179 -33.21 0.97 -4.75
CA PHE A 179 -33.74 1.73 -5.90
C PHE A 179 -33.37 1.10 -7.24
N PHE A 180 -32.17 0.49 -7.40
CA PHE A 180 -31.85 -0.28 -8.59
C PHE A 180 -32.89 -1.38 -8.84
N GLY A 181 -33.14 -2.23 -7.84
CA GLY A 181 -34.08 -3.34 -8.01
C GLY A 181 -35.53 -2.85 -8.26
N LEU A 182 -35.95 -1.76 -7.60
CA LEU A 182 -37.26 -1.17 -7.84
C LEU A 182 -37.38 -0.61 -9.27
N ALA A 183 -36.37 0.11 -9.75
CA ALA A 183 -36.34 0.62 -11.11
C ALA A 183 -36.39 -0.53 -12.13
N MET A 184 -35.61 -1.60 -11.91
CA MET A 184 -35.64 -2.79 -12.76
C MET A 184 -37.02 -3.46 -12.74
N ALA A 185 -37.66 -3.62 -11.58
CA ALA A 185 -39.00 -4.20 -11.50
C ALA A 185 -40.00 -3.38 -12.33
N ILE A 186 -39.97 -2.05 -12.23
CA ILE A 186 -40.82 -1.16 -13.03
C ILE A 186 -40.54 -1.33 -14.53
N MET A 187 -39.25 -1.33 -14.92
CA MET A 187 -38.89 -1.43 -16.34
C MET A 187 -39.25 -2.80 -16.93
N VAL A 188 -39.17 -3.88 -16.14
CA VAL A 188 -39.65 -5.21 -16.58
C VAL A 188 -41.18 -5.26 -16.73
N VAL A 189 -41.93 -4.60 -15.86
CA VAL A 189 -43.40 -4.46 -16.03
C VAL A 189 -43.69 -3.72 -17.33
N LEU A 190 -43.04 -2.60 -17.57
CA LEU A 190 -43.23 -1.83 -18.80
C LEU A 190 -42.84 -2.63 -20.06
N GLN A 191 -41.75 -3.43 -19.98
CA GLN A 191 -41.30 -4.33 -21.05
C GLN A 191 -42.32 -5.44 -21.35
N ALA A 192 -43.06 -5.91 -20.32
CA ALA A 192 -44.13 -6.88 -20.52
C ALA A 192 -45.29 -6.26 -21.25
N LEU A 193 -45.62 -4.99 -21.02
CA LEU A 193 -46.71 -4.24 -21.67
C LEU A 193 -46.34 -3.73 -23.07
N LEU A 194 -45.03 -3.40 -23.27
CA LEU A 194 -44.51 -2.82 -24.51
C LEU A 194 -43.35 -3.67 -25.06
N PRO A 195 -43.62 -4.84 -25.64
CA PRO A 195 -42.62 -5.85 -25.98
C PRO A 195 -41.53 -5.38 -26.96
N LEU A 196 -41.86 -4.45 -27.86
CA LEU A 196 -40.95 -3.93 -28.88
C LEU A 196 -40.21 -2.64 -28.47
N GLN A 197 -40.24 -2.27 -27.20
CA GLN A 197 -39.48 -1.14 -26.68
C GLN A 197 -38.30 -1.66 -25.83
N PRO A 198 -37.09 -1.10 -25.93
CA PRO A 198 -35.88 -1.59 -25.21
C PRO A 198 -35.84 -1.10 -23.74
N LEU A 199 -36.95 -1.28 -23.00
CA LEU A 199 -37.13 -0.74 -21.66
C LEU A 199 -36.24 -1.45 -20.63
N TYR A 200 -36.00 -2.74 -20.84
CA TYR A 200 -35.05 -3.49 -19.99
C TYR A 200 -33.62 -2.93 -20.11
N ALA A 201 -33.16 -2.58 -21.32
CA ALA A 201 -31.88 -1.97 -21.56
C ALA A 201 -31.73 -0.61 -20.83
N VAL A 202 -32.79 0.22 -20.91
CA VAL A 202 -32.83 1.50 -20.18
C VAL A 202 -32.75 1.28 -18.67
N GLY A 203 -33.52 0.32 -18.15
CA GLY A 203 -33.48 -0.04 -16.73
C GLY A 203 -32.11 -0.50 -16.27
N CYS A 204 -31.43 -1.37 -17.02
CA CYS A 204 -30.08 -1.82 -16.75
C CYS A 204 -29.08 -0.65 -16.76
N LEU A 205 -29.20 0.27 -17.74
CA LEU A 205 -28.28 1.42 -17.81
C LEU A 205 -28.45 2.33 -16.60
N LEU A 206 -29.64 2.77 -16.30
CA LEU A 206 -29.92 3.65 -15.15
C LEU A 206 -29.50 2.99 -13.84
N GLY A 207 -29.86 1.73 -13.66
CA GLY A 207 -29.55 1.00 -12.43
C GLY A 207 -28.06 0.77 -12.23
N THR A 208 -27.34 0.36 -13.27
CA THR A 208 -25.88 0.14 -13.16
C THR A 208 -25.12 1.45 -12.97
N CYS A 209 -25.58 2.59 -13.52
CA CYS A 209 -25.02 3.91 -13.24
C CYS A 209 -25.15 4.26 -11.74
N ILE A 210 -26.33 4.02 -11.15
CA ILE A 210 -26.53 4.23 -9.70
C ILE A 210 -25.55 3.35 -8.90
N LEU A 211 -25.49 2.06 -9.21
CA LEU A 211 -24.58 1.14 -8.51
C LEU A 211 -23.11 1.54 -8.65
N HIS A 212 -22.70 2.00 -9.84
CA HIS A 212 -21.32 2.42 -10.09
C HIS A 212 -20.87 3.51 -9.11
N THR A 213 -21.69 4.52 -8.90
CA THR A 213 -21.36 5.65 -8.01
C THR A 213 -21.01 5.18 -6.61
N PHE A 214 -21.71 4.19 -6.07
CA PHE A 214 -21.51 3.66 -4.73
C PHE A 214 -20.37 2.64 -4.65
N VAL A 215 -20.35 1.66 -5.56
CA VAL A 215 -19.30 0.62 -5.57
C VAL A 215 -17.91 1.22 -5.79
N VAL A 216 -17.79 2.20 -6.70
CA VAL A 216 -16.51 2.88 -6.95
C VAL A 216 -16.10 3.76 -5.77
N SER A 217 -17.06 4.41 -5.10
CA SER A 217 -16.78 5.18 -3.88
C SER A 217 -16.21 4.30 -2.78
N ASP A 218 -16.81 3.13 -2.54
CA ASP A 218 -16.34 2.16 -1.54
C ASP A 218 -14.94 1.63 -1.87
N MET A 219 -14.70 1.26 -3.13
CA MET A 219 -13.39 0.77 -3.57
C MET A 219 -12.29 1.84 -3.40
N LYS A 220 -12.60 3.12 -3.64
CA LYS A 220 -11.66 4.23 -3.43
C LYS A 220 -11.35 4.43 -1.96
N GLU A 221 -12.36 4.36 -1.10
CA GLU A 221 -12.20 4.54 0.34
C GLU A 221 -11.40 3.39 0.98
N ASP A 222 -11.71 2.13 0.60
CA ASP A 222 -10.96 0.97 1.09
C ASP A 222 -9.49 1.06 0.67
N ARG A 223 -9.22 1.46 -0.58
CA ARG A 223 -7.85 1.72 -1.05
C ARG A 223 -7.17 2.84 -0.28
N ARG A 224 -7.90 3.92 0.02
CA ARG A 224 -7.35 5.04 0.81
C ARG A 224 -6.92 4.56 2.19
N ARG A 225 -7.76 3.75 2.86
CA ARG A 225 -7.44 3.18 4.17
C ARG A 225 -6.23 2.24 4.13
N GLU A 226 -6.13 1.38 3.12
CA GLU A 226 -4.95 0.51 2.92
C GLU A 226 -3.68 1.34 2.74
N LEU A 227 -3.74 2.42 1.97
CA LEU A 227 -2.61 3.33 1.76
C LEU A 227 -2.24 4.08 3.04
N GLU A 228 -3.22 4.60 3.78
CA GLU A 228 -3.00 5.28 5.06
C GLU A 228 -2.34 4.34 6.08
N GLU A 229 -2.79 3.09 6.17
CA GLU A 229 -2.19 2.07 7.03
C GLU A 229 -0.76 1.72 6.59
N PHE A 230 -0.53 1.55 5.29
CA PHE A 230 0.82 1.30 4.75
C PHE A 230 1.79 2.44 5.08
N PHE A 231 1.39 3.70 4.88
CA PHE A 231 2.21 4.86 5.23
C PHE A 231 2.49 4.97 6.72
N ARG A 232 1.51 4.62 7.57
CA ARG A 232 1.71 4.59 9.02
C ARG A 232 2.79 3.58 9.41
N ILE A 233 2.66 2.33 8.93
CA ILE A 233 3.64 1.26 9.21
C ILE A 233 5.04 1.66 8.71
N GLN A 234 5.14 2.23 7.52
CA GLN A 234 6.41 2.70 6.97
C GLN A 234 7.04 3.79 7.84
N SER A 235 6.25 4.77 8.29
CA SER A 235 6.71 5.85 9.17
C SER A 235 7.19 5.31 10.53
N GLU A 236 6.48 4.35 11.12
CA GLU A 236 6.88 3.69 12.37
C GLU A 236 8.22 2.95 12.20
N GLN A 237 8.39 2.21 11.10
CA GLN A 237 9.65 1.51 10.79
C GLN A 237 10.82 2.46 10.56
N GLU A 238 10.61 3.58 9.86
CA GLU A 238 11.65 4.60 9.67
C GLU A 238 12.07 5.24 10.99
N GLN A 239 11.13 5.49 11.89
CA GLN A 239 11.40 6.03 13.21
C GLN A 239 12.17 5.03 14.09
N GLU A 240 11.76 3.76 14.09
CA GLU A 240 12.47 2.69 14.79
C GLU A 240 13.89 2.52 14.27
N LEU A 241 14.08 2.51 12.96
CA LEU A 241 15.39 2.44 12.33
C LEU A 241 16.26 3.66 12.69
N GLY A 242 15.67 4.86 12.70
CA GLY A 242 16.34 6.09 13.15
C GLY A 242 16.81 6.01 14.60
N ASN A 243 15.94 5.55 15.49
CA ASN A 243 16.26 5.34 16.91
C ASN A 243 17.34 4.27 17.11
N ALA A 244 17.23 3.14 16.41
CA ALA A 244 18.21 2.06 16.47
C ALA A 244 19.60 2.54 15.96
N LYS A 245 19.64 3.29 14.87
CA LYS A 245 20.86 3.93 14.37
C LYS A 245 21.44 4.89 15.40
N HIS A 246 20.64 5.78 15.98
CA HIS A 246 21.10 6.73 16.99
C HIS A 246 21.72 5.99 18.19
N LEU A 247 21.07 4.93 18.68
CA LEU A 247 21.59 4.11 19.77
C LEU A 247 22.90 3.38 19.40
N ALA A 248 22.99 2.85 18.19
CA ALA A 248 24.19 2.15 17.72
C ALA A 248 25.38 3.10 17.48
N TYR A 249 25.12 4.32 17.01
CA TYR A 249 26.15 5.27 16.60
C TYR A 249 26.55 6.28 17.68
N THR A 250 25.90 6.26 18.84
CA THR A 250 26.19 7.17 19.96
C THR A 250 26.61 6.38 21.18
N ASP A 251 27.75 6.74 21.80
CA ASP A 251 28.20 6.15 23.06
C ASP A 251 27.28 6.56 24.22
N SER A 252 26.75 5.59 24.95
CA SER A 252 25.75 5.81 26.00
C SER A 252 26.26 6.66 27.17
N LEU A 253 27.57 6.56 27.52
CA LEU A 253 28.16 7.23 28.64
C LEU A 253 28.56 8.67 28.32
N THR A 254 29.20 8.89 27.16
CA THR A 254 29.84 10.17 26.80
C THR A 254 29.06 10.98 25.77
N ARG A 255 28.11 10.35 25.08
CA ARG A 255 27.27 10.97 24.02
C ARG A 255 28.06 11.39 22.76
N VAL A 256 29.33 11.08 22.65
CA VAL A 256 30.06 11.17 21.38
C VAL A 256 29.77 9.97 20.51
N LYS A 257 30.37 9.92 19.33
CA LYS A 257 30.12 8.78 18.39
C LYS A 257 30.70 7.49 18.98
N SER A 258 29.99 6.37 18.77
CA SER A 258 30.35 5.06 19.31
C SER A 258 31.49 4.40 18.51
N SER A 259 32.02 3.28 19.04
CA SER A 259 32.98 2.41 18.34
C SER A 259 32.41 1.88 17.02
N HIS A 260 31.09 1.63 16.94
CA HIS A 260 30.45 1.22 15.70
C HIS A 260 30.50 2.33 14.63
N ALA A 261 30.21 3.57 15.02
CA ALA A 261 30.31 4.74 14.12
C ALA A 261 31.79 4.96 13.68
N TYR A 262 32.77 4.68 14.54
CA TYR A 262 34.18 4.72 14.18
C TYR A 262 34.56 3.70 13.11
N VAL A 263 34.13 2.45 13.26
CA VAL A 263 34.40 1.38 12.28
C VAL A 263 33.81 1.72 10.90
N GLU A 264 32.62 2.28 10.86
CA GLU A 264 32.03 2.72 9.61
C GLU A 264 32.74 3.91 8.97
N LYS A 265 33.16 4.91 9.79
CA LYS A 265 33.94 6.04 9.29
C LYS A 265 35.29 5.57 8.74
N ALA A 266 35.95 4.62 9.41
CA ALA A 266 37.17 4.05 8.92
C ALA A 266 37.06 3.38 7.55
N LYS A 267 35.95 2.61 7.33
CA LYS A 267 35.65 2.01 6.04
C LYS A 267 35.34 3.05 4.94
N GLU A 268 34.55 4.09 5.28
CA GLU A 268 34.28 5.20 4.39
C GLU A 268 35.55 5.86 3.89
N VAL A 269 36.47 6.17 4.82
CA VAL A 269 37.77 6.78 4.53
C VAL A 269 38.64 5.87 3.65
N ASP A 270 38.65 4.56 3.90
CA ASP A 270 39.37 3.59 3.06
C ASP A 270 38.87 3.59 1.64
N ILE A 271 37.54 3.68 1.42
CA ILE A 271 36.94 3.81 0.09
C ILE A 271 37.37 5.12 -0.55
N GLU A 272 37.32 6.24 0.18
CA GLU A 272 37.72 7.55 -0.34
C GLU A 272 39.23 7.62 -0.69
N ILE A 273 40.08 6.93 0.05
CA ILE A 273 41.51 6.77 -0.26
C ILE A 273 41.66 5.98 -1.57
N ALA A 274 41.00 4.83 -1.68
CA ALA A 274 41.05 3.97 -2.87
C ALA A 274 40.57 4.68 -4.15
N GLU A 275 39.53 5.50 -4.04
CA GLU A 275 38.98 6.29 -5.13
C GLU A 275 39.72 7.65 -5.35
N ASN A 276 40.78 7.92 -4.57
CA ASN A 276 41.55 9.15 -4.64
C ASN A 276 40.72 10.45 -4.44
N ARG A 277 39.61 10.33 -3.68
CA ARG A 277 38.70 11.45 -3.38
C ARG A 277 39.14 12.27 -2.18
N ILE A 278 39.70 11.63 -1.16
CA ILE A 278 40.18 12.30 0.03
C ILE A 278 41.67 12.74 -0.15
N LYS A 279 41.92 14.01 0.09
CA LYS A 279 43.27 14.58 -0.07
C LYS A 279 43.96 14.90 1.25
N LYS A 280 43.18 15.24 2.27
CA LYS A 280 43.69 15.69 3.57
C LYS A 280 42.80 15.23 4.70
N PHE A 281 43.35 14.57 5.69
CA PHE A 281 42.71 14.33 6.98
C PHE A 281 43.78 14.05 8.02
N GLY A 282 43.41 14.18 9.30
CA GLY A 282 44.23 13.79 10.43
C GLY A 282 43.47 12.90 11.40
N VAL A 283 44.20 12.15 12.19
CA VAL A 283 43.64 11.31 13.25
C VAL A 283 44.38 11.64 14.53
N VAL A 284 43.65 11.86 15.62
CA VAL A 284 44.22 11.94 16.97
C VAL A 284 43.66 10.78 17.78
N VAL A 285 44.54 9.98 18.35
CA VAL A 285 44.20 8.90 19.28
C VAL A 285 44.45 9.41 20.69
N PHE A 286 43.55 9.13 21.61
CA PHE A 286 43.59 9.54 22.99
C PHE A 286 43.41 8.34 23.91
N ASP A 287 44.11 8.33 25.03
CA ASP A 287 43.98 7.35 26.09
C ASP A 287 43.88 8.05 27.45
N VAL A 288 42.88 7.70 28.23
CA VAL A 288 42.64 8.30 29.57
C VAL A 288 43.45 7.57 30.59
N ASN A 289 44.40 8.28 31.20
CA ASN A 289 45.29 7.69 32.21
C ASN A 289 44.52 7.35 33.50
N ASP A 290 45.01 6.33 34.17
CA ASP A 290 44.59 5.91 35.53
C ASP A 290 43.14 5.47 35.68
N LEU A 291 42.44 5.12 34.60
CA LEU A 291 41.05 4.65 34.69
C LEU A 291 40.92 3.40 35.57
N LYS A 292 41.81 2.40 35.37
CA LYS A 292 41.80 1.17 36.16
C LYS A 292 42.05 1.49 37.65
N ARG A 293 43.06 2.29 37.98
CA ARG A 293 43.33 2.69 39.34
C ARG A 293 42.17 3.43 39.99
N THR A 294 41.51 4.31 39.24
CA THR A 294 40.33 5.03 39.70
C THR A 294 39.14 4.09 40.01
N ASN A 295 38.90 3.13 39.13
CA ASN A 295 37.87 2.11 39.33
C ASN A 295 38.14 1.25 40.57
N ASP A 296 39.42 0.79 40.72
CA ASP A 296 39.79 -0.09 41.81
C ASP A 296 39.77 0.62 43.15
N THR A 297 40.07 1.95 43.21
CA THR A 297 40.16 2.71 44.46
C THR A 297 38.89 3.48 44.82
N LYS A 298 38.13 3.97 43.84
CA LYS A 298 36.98 4.89 44.02
C LYS A 298 35.66 4.36 43.42
N GLY A 299 35.69 3.16 42.79
CA GLY A 299 34.52 2.54 42.18
C GLY A 299 34.24 3.01 40.76
N HIS A 300 33.36 2.26 40.07
CA HIS A 300 33.04 2.48 38.65
C HIS A 300 32.42 3.84 38.36
N GLU A 301 31.61 4.38 39.29
CA GLU A 301 31.03 5.71 39.12
C GLU A 301 32.07 6.82 39.01
N ALA A 302 33.17 6.72 39.76
CA ALA A 302 34.29 7.64 39.68
C ALA A 302 35.06 7.49 38.35
N GLY A 303 35.17 6.25 37.84
CA GLY A 303 35.75 5.99 36.52
C GLY A 303 34.89 6.54 35.39
N ASP A 304 33.60 6.39 35.47
CA ASP A 304 32.64 6.97 34.51
C ASP A 304 32.73 8.50 34.47
N GLN A 305 32.87 9.12 35.65
CA GLN A 305 33.07 10.57 35.72
C GLN A 305 34.42 11.02 35.15
N LEU A 306 35.49 10.21 35.35
CA LEU A 306 36.79 10.44 34.74
C LEU A 306 36.69 10.42 33.21
N ILE A 307 36.03 9.40 32.63
CA ILE A 307 35.77 9.28 31.19
C ILE A 307 35.00 10.47 30.65
N LYS A 308 33.90 10.86 31.33
CA LYS A 308 33.10 12.04 30.93
C LYS A 308 33.90 13.33 30.94
N ASN A 309 34.80 13.49 31.92
CA ASN A 309 35.66 14.67 32.02
C ASN A 309 36.71 14.69 30.91
N ALA A 310 37.35 13.53 30.61
CA ALA A 310 38.27 13.36 29.49
C ALA A 310 37.59 13.67 28.15
N CYS A 311 36.44 13.10 27.92
CA CYS A 311 35.63 13.35 26.72
C CYS A 311 35.33 14.86 26.53
N ARG A 312 34.93 15.55 27.60
CA ARG A 312 34.67 17.00 27.54
C ARG A 312 35.95 17.79 27.22
N MET A 313 37.11 17.38 27.73
CA MET A 313 38.38 18.01 27.43
C MET A 313 38.75 17.85 25.96
N ILE A 314 38.57 16.65 25.39
CA ILE A 314 38.81 16.35 23.97
C ILE A 314 37.85 17.17 23.07
N CYS A 315 36.54 17.12 23.32
CA CYS A 315 35.54 17.82 22.52
C CYS A 315 35.67 19.35 22.59
N ARG A 316 36.17 19.90 23.70
CA ARG A 316 36.43 21.35 23.81
C ARG A 316 37.62 21.81 22.98
N GLN A 317 38.60 20.95 22.79
CA GLN A 317 39.78 21.25 22.01
C GLN A 317 39.56 21.06 20.53
N PHE A 318 38.91 19.95 20.13
CA PHE A 318 38.65 19.58 18.73
C PHE A 318 37.16 19.79 18.40
N LYS A 319 36.76 21.07 18.37
CA LYS A 319 35.34 21.46 18.29
C LYS A 319 34.67 21.15 16.95
N HIS A 320 35.46 21.16 15.87
CA HIS A 320 35.00 21.01 14.49
C HIS A 320 35.26 19.61 13.92
N SER A 321 35.68 18.68 14.79
CA SER A 321 36.04 17.32 14.40
C SER A 321 35.17 16.30 15.13
N PRO A 322 34.69 15.25 14.47
CA PRO A 322 33.96 14.19 15.14
C PRO A 322 34.86 13.40 16.06
N VAL A 323 34.39 13.20 17.31
CA VAL A 323 35.06 12.41 18.34
C VAL A 323 34.32 11.08 18.50
N TYR A 324 35.08 10.00 18.56
CA TYR A 324 34.62 8.63 18.73
C TYR A 324 35.17 8.03 20.01
N ARG A 325 34.37 7.28 20.76
CA ARG A 325 34.83 6.41 21.81
C ARG A 325 35.01 5.01 21.27
N VAL A 326 36.23 4.51 21.19
CA VAL A 326 36.57 3.24 20.52
C VAL A 326 36.76 2.10 21.50
N GLY A 327 37.12 2.42 22.75
CA GLY A 327 37.33 1.47 23.84
C GLY A 327 36.90 2.05 25.19
N GLY A 328 37.23 1.40 26.27
CA GLY A 328 36.87 1.83 27.63
C GLY A 328 37.41 3.23 27.96
N ASP A 329 38.69 3.47 27.75
CA ASP A 329 39.48 4.68 28.01
C ASP A 329 40.01 5.33 26.72
N GLU A 330 39.70 4.75 25.53
CA GLU A 330 40.25 5.17 24.25
C GLU A 330 39.27 6.02 23.47
N PHE A 331 39.76 7.14 22.94
CA PHE A 331 39.01 8.03 22.04
C PHE A 331 39.81 8.31 20.77
N VAL A 332 39.10 8.60 19.70
CA VAL A 332 39.66 9.00 18.41
C VAL A 332 38.94 10.23 17.90
N ALA A 333 39.71 11.27 17.53
CA ALA A 333 39.16 12.38 16.75
C ALA A 333 39.62 12.27 15.29
N PHE A 334 38.70 12.46 14.39
CA PHE A 334 38.96 12.55 12.95
C PHE A 334 38.99 14.01 12.53
N LEU A 335 40.22 14.54 12.27
CA LEU A 335 40.41 15.96 12.02
C LEU A 335 40.00 16.37 10.63
N GLU A 336 39.07 17.31 10.56
CA GLU A 336 38.52 17.92 9.35
C GLU A 336 38.53 19.45 9.47
N GLY A 337 38.38 20.16 8.34
CA GLY A 337 38.20 21.60 8.29
C GLY A 337 39.22 22.39 9.09
N GLU A 338 38.74 23.29 9.94
CA GLU A 338 39.56 24.19 10.75
C GLU A 338 40.46 23.46 11.75
N ASP A 339 39.96 22.38 12.36
CA ASP A 339 40.76 21.59 13.28
C ASP A 339 41.96 20.89 12.59
N TYR A 340 41.74 20.46 11.32
CA TYR A 340 42.84 19.91 10.51
C TYR A 340 43.90 21.00 10.19
N GLU A 341 43.51 22.19 9.79
CA GLU A 341 44.43 23.26 9.45
C GLU A 341 45.24 23.72 10.70
N ASN A 342 44.58 23.83 11.86
CA ASN A 342 45.18 24.26 13.13
C ASN A 342 45.72 23.10 13.97
N ARG A 343 45.77 21.89 13.45
CA ARG A 343 46.03 20.65 14.19
C ARG A 343 47.26 20.63 15.08
N LYS A 344 48.36 21.29 14.65
CA LYS A 344 49.61 21.33 15.43
C LYS A 344 49.46 22.21 16.68
N ALA A 345 48.83 23.36 16.55
CA ALA A 345 48.57 24.26 17.66
C ALA A 345 47.58 23.64 18.65
N LEU A 346 46.47 23.07 18.14
CA LEU A 346 45.47 22.37 18.95
C LEU A 346 46.07 21.21 19.76
N LEU A 347 46.94 20.40 19.15
CA LEU A 347 47.60 19.31 19.84
C LEU A 347 48.57 19.84 20.92
N ALA A 348 49.38 20.84 20.59
CA ALA A 348 50.34 21.43 21.55
C ALA A 348 49.62 22.02 22.78
N GLU A 349 48.52 22.74 22.60
CA GLU A 349 47.70 23.23 23.69
C GLU A 349 47.06 22.09 24.52
N PHE A 350 46.61 21.03 23.86
CA PHE A 350 46.05 19.86 24.54
C PHE A 350 47.12 19.17 25.40
N ASP A 351 48.32 18.95 24.84
CA ASP A 351 49.44 18.33 25.53
C ASP A 351 49.92 19.16 26.73
N ALA A 352 50.03 20.48 26.58
CA ALA A 352 50.37 21.38 27.69
C ALA A 352 49.34 21.30 28.84
N ARG A 353 48.05 21.24 28.48
CA ARG A 353 46.97 21.06 29.47
C ARG A 353 47.01 19.70 30.15
N ALA A 354 47.40 18.64 29.43
CA ALA A 354 47.57 17.31 30.01
C ALA A 354 48.73 17.30 31.05
N GLU A 355 49.83 18.00 30.78
CA GLU A 355 50.94 18.16 31.70
C GLU A 355 50.55 18.96 32.96
N GLU A 356 49.87 20.11 32.77
CA GLU A 356 49.31 20.87 33.90
C GLU A 356 48.39 20.00 34.77
N ASN A 357 47.51 19.22 34.14
CA ASN A 357 46.61 18.34 34.85
C ASN A 357 47.34 17.23 35.62
N GLN A 358 48.42 16.71 35.05
CA GLN A 358 49.26 15.72 35.72
C GLN A 358 49.87 16.27 37.02
N CYS A 359 50.46 17.47 36.96
CA CYS A 359 51.02 18.14 38.16
C CYS A 359 49.93 18.49 39.18
N ALA A 360 48.70 18.77 38.74
CA ALA A 360 47.58 19.18 39.59
C ALA A 360 46.70 18.00 40.08
N GLY A 361 47.03 16.76 39.75
CA GLY A 361 46.23 15.58 40.09
C GLY A 361 44.81 15.57 39.47
N ARG A 362 44.64 16.19 38.31
CA ARG A 362 43.41 16.28 37.54
C ARG A 362 43.35 15.20 36.44
N VAL A 363 42.31 15.27 35.57
CA VAL A 363 42.16 14.32 34.46
C VAL A 363 43.29 14.45 33.45
N VAL A 364 44.02 13.38 33.23
CA VAL A 364 45.12 13.29 32.29
C VAL A 364 44.75 12.43 31.11
N VAL A 365 44.98 12.94 29.90
CA VAL A 365 44.73 12.22 28.65
C VAL A 365 46.00 12.28 27.80
N ALA A 366 46.56 11.12 27.50
CA ALA A 366 47.62 11.00 26.52
C ALA A 366 47.10 11.15 25.11
N SER A 367 47.82 11.83 24.24
CA SER A 367 47.39 12.07 22.84
C SER A 367 48.50 11.76 21.84
N GLY A 368 48.11 11.33 20.65
CA GLY A 368 49.01 11.13 19.53
C GLY A 368 48.33 11.41 18.20
N MET A 369 48.92 12.22 17.36
CA MET A 369 48.33 12.66 16.09
C MET A 369 49.14 12.16 14.90
N SER A 370 48.44 11.80 13.82
CA SER A 370 49.01 11.56 12.50
C SER A 370 48.14 12.15 11.40
N THR A 371 48.78 12.48 10.30
CA THR A 371 48.06 12.98 9.10
C THR A 371 48.25 12.01 7.92
N PHE A 372 47.27 11.98 7.08
CA PHE A 372 47.29 11.23 5.81
C PHE A 372 48.41 11.76 4.90
N ARG A 373 49.17 10.86 4.33
CA ARG A 373 50.26 11.17 3.39
C ARG A 373 49.92 10.62 2.03
N HIS A 374 49.44 11.50 1.16
CA HIS A 374 49.11 11.13 -0.22
C HIS A 374 50.29 10.45 -0.91
N GLY A 375 50.01 9.34 -1.62
CA GLY A 375 51.04 8.54 -2.28
C GLY A 375 51.85 7.60 -1.39
N HIS A 376 51.72 7.68 -0.04
CA HIS A 376 52.41 6.80 0.91
C HIS A 376 51.42 5.93 1.71
N ASP A 377 50.29 6.51 2.09
CA ASP A 377 49.28 5.79 2.85
C ASP A 377 48.22 5.22 1.88
N ASN A 378 47.96 3.93 1.98
CA ASN A 378 46.96 3.22 1.19
C ASN A 378 45.73 2.80 2.01
N SER A 379 45.69 3.13 3.30
CA SER A 379 44.57 2.85 4.17
C SER A 379 44.53 3.76 5.40
N PHE A 380 43.33 3.95 5.96
CA PHE A 380 43.10 4.62 7.24
C PHE A 380 43.93 3.98 8.37
N ARG A 381 44.03 2.66 8.39
CA ARG A 381 44.76 1.89 9.40
C ARG A 381 46.22 2.35 9.56
N ARG A 382 46.94 2.64 8.47
CA ARG A 382 48.32 3.13 8.52
C ARG A 382 48.43 4.50 9.20
N VAL A 383 47.47 5.37 8.98
CA VAL A 383 47.43 6.70 9.62
C VAL A 383 47.14 6.54 11.12
N PHE A 384 46.18 5.68 11.44
CA PHE A 384 45.82 5.36 12.82
C PHE A 384 47.00 4.75 13.61
N GLU A 385 47.66 3.72 13.10
CA GLU A 385 48.79 3.06 13.77
C GLU A 385 49.95 4.02 14.08
N ARG A 386 50.15 5.03 13.23
CA ARG A 386 51.17 6.08 13.54
C ARG A 386 50.71 7.05 14.61
N ALA A 387 49.44 7.37 14.69
CA ALA A 387 48.86 8.20 15.74
C ALA A 387 48.89 7.45 17.07
N ASP A 388 48.51 6.19 17.08
CA ASP A 388 48.49 5.32 18.26
C ASP A 388 49.87 5.15 18.87
N ARG A 389 50.92 4.87 18.05
CA ARG A 389 52.31 4.80 18.52
C ARG A 389 52.71 6.09 19.22
N ARG A 390 52.40 7.26 18.69
CA ARG A 390 52.72 8.55 19.30
C ARG A 390 51.98 8.78 20.61
N MET A 391 50.74 8.35 20.68
CA MET A 391 49.95 8.38 21.91
C MET A 391 50.57 7.50 22.99
N TYR A 392 51.01 6.29 22.59
CA TYR A 392 51.68 5.38 23.52
C TYR A 392 53.01 5.97 24.07
N ASP A 393 53.85 6.56 23.20
CA ASP A 393 55.11 7.25 23.61
C ASP A 393 54.78 8.42 24.57
N ARG A 394 53.72 9.18 24.29
CA ARG A 394 53.27 10.29 25.14
C ARG A 394 52.74 9.81 26.50
N LYS A 395 52.05 8.68 26.54
CA LYS A 395 51.54 8.04 27.76
C LYS A 395 52.74 7.68 28.68
N GLY A 396 53.83 7.16 28.11
CA GLY A 396 55.06 6.87 28.82
C GLY A 396 55.73 8.13 29.45
N GLN A 397 55.79 9.23 28.66
CA GLN A 397 56.32 10.51 29.13
C GLN A 397 55.55 11.09 30.33
N LEU A 398 54.17 11.10 30.20
CA LEU A 398 53.30 11.59 31.26
C LEU A 398 53.43 10.76 32.55
N LYS A 399 53.65 9.45 32.46
CA LYS A 399 53.87 8.61 33.64
C LYS A 399 55.20 8.92 34.31
N SER A 400 56.28 9.12 33.54
CA SER A 400 57.58 9.46 34.10
C SER A 400 57.68 10.85 34.75
N MET A 401 56.69 11.73 34.52
CA MET A 401 56.56 13.02 35.20
C MET A 401 55.82 12.91 36.54
N ALA A 402 55.19 11.79 36.82
CA ALA A 402 54.44 11.55 38.05
C ALA A 402 55.20 10.82 39.11
N ASP A 403 56.29 10.16 38.70
CA ASP A 403 57.28 9.51 39.58
C ASP A 403 58.36 10.51 39.99
#